data_5c1228cbe5139596911fe8c0a835da1f
#
_entry.id   5c1228cbe5139596911fe8c0a835da1f
#
_cell.length_a   1.000
_cell.length_b   1.000
_cell.length_c   1.000
_cell.angle_alpha   90.00
_cell.angle_beta   90.00
_cell.angle_gamma   90.00
#
_symmetry.space_group_name_H-M   'P 1'
#
loop_
_entity.id
_entity.type
_entity.pdbx_description
1 polymer ?
#
loop_
_entity_poly.entity_id
_entity_poly.type
_entity_poly.pdbx_seq_one_letter_code
_entity_poly.pdbx_strand_id
1 'polypeptide(L)'
;MILESAAVIYRGFPKRLHHAVPHWVETRALFHIRMTLDCEKKQRALTQPNLAQALLDSAKFFENKQRWHITLFLLMPDHLHALLSFARDQSMSGIIGDWKRFHARKNRVVWQEGYFDHRLRADERGEQLSAKLNYIRHNPVAAGLCDKPEDWTWIIDPFG
;
A
#
# COMPACT_ATOMS: atom_id res chain seq x y z
N MET A 1 9.27 -18.58 13.52
CA MET A 1 7.87 -18.14 13.63
C MET A 1 7.45 -17.19 12.52
N ILE A 2 8.17 -16.11 12.26
CA ILE A 2 7.87 -15.17 11.17
C ILE A 2 7.94 -15.86 9.80
N LEU A 3 8.90 -16.73 9.59
CA LEU A 3 9.06 -17.49 8.34
C LEU A 3 7.92 -18.48 8.11
N GLU A 4 7.44 -19.12 9.16
CA GLU A 4 6.28 -20.02 9.05
C GLU A 4 4.99 -19.26 8.72
N SER A 5 4.82 -18.10 9.34
CA SER A 5 3.69 -17.21 9.04
C SER A 5 3.75 -16.72 7.59
N ALA A 6 4.93 -16.35 7.11
CA ALA A 6 5.12 -15.98 5.71
C ALA A 6 4.80 -17.13 4.76
N ALA A 7 5.23 -18.34 5.08
CA ALA A 7 4.96 -19.52 4.27
C ALA A 7 3.47 -19.86 4.22
N VAL A 8 2.75 -19.70 5.32
CA VAL A 8 1.29 -19.92 5.38
C VAL A 8 0.55 -18.88 4.54
N ILE A 9 0.91 -17.61 4.66
CA ILE A 9 0.34 -16.52 3.85
C ILE A 9 0.62 -16.79 2.37
N TYR A 10 1.83 -17.19 2.05
CA TYR A 10 2.24 -17.50 0.68
C TYR A 10 1.39 -18.62 0.06
N ARG A 11 1.14 -19.71 0.78
CA ARG A 11 0.37 -20.86 0.26
C ARG A 11 -1.06 -20.49 -0.16
N GLY A 12 -1.69 -19.56 0.51
CA GLY A 12 -3.04 -19.13 0.18
C GLY A 12 -3.12 -17.94 -0.76
N PHE A 13 -2.13 -17.07 -0.69
CA PHE A 13 -2.18 -15.77 -1.34
C PHE A 13 -2.14 -15.81 -2.88
N PRO A 14 -1.27 -16.58 -3.54
CA PRO A 14 -1.22 -16.60 -5.00
C PRO A 14 -2.54 -16.97 -5.65
N LYS A 15 -3.26 -17.93 -5.07
CA LYS A 15 -4.60 -18.32 -5.57
C LYS A 15 -5.59 -17.15 -5.45
N ARG A 16 -5.62 -16.49 -4.28
CA ARG A 16 -6.51 -15.36 -4.06
C ARG A 16 -6.16 -14.19 -4.98
N LEU A 17 -4.90 -13.84 -5.06
CA LEU A 17 -4.44 -12.77 -5.93
C LEU A 17 -4.79 -13.07 -7.39
N HIS A 18 -4.53 -14.29 -7.84
CA HIS A 18 -4.80 -14.70 -9.21
C HIS A 18 -6.28 -14.63 -9.57
N HIS A 19 -7.16 -15.01 -8.65
CA HIS A 19 -8.60 -14.96 -8.84
C HIS A 19 -9.23 -13.60 -8.54
N ALA A 20 -8.60 -12.80 -7.66
CA ALA A 20 -9.14 -11.52 -7.21
C ALA A 20 -8.71 -10.34 -8.08
N VAL A 21 -7.67 -10.51 -8.91
CA VAL A 21 -7.17 -9.42 -9.77
C VAL A 21 -8.17 -9.12 -10.87
N PRO A 22 -8.66 -7.86 -10.98
CA PRO A 22 -9.57 -7.48 -12.05
C PRO A 22 -8.93 -7.66 -13.42
N HIS A 23 -9.75 -7.96 -14.44
CA HIS A 23 -9.28 -8.22 -15.80
C HIS A 23 -8.57 -7.02 -16.46
N TRP A 24 -8.84 -5.80 -15.99
CA TRP A 24 -8.21 -4.58 -16.51
C TRP A 24 -6.78 -4.36 -15.97
N VAL A 25 -6.37 -5.11 -14.96
CA VAL A 25 -5.05 -4.99 -14.34
C VAL A 25 -4.05 -5.88 -15.05
N GLU A 26 -2.84 -5.36 -15.28
CA GLU A 26 -1.74 -6.20 -15.74
C GLU A 26 -1.33 -7.16 -14.63
N THR A 27 -1.64 -8.46 -14.77
CA THR A 27 -1.50 -9.47 -13.72
C THR A 27 -0.06 -9.69 -13.24
N ARG A 28 0.93 -9.29 -14.02
CA ARG A 28 2.35 -9.47 -13.69
C ARG A 28 3.03 -8.24 -13.13
N ALA A 29 2.30 -7.13 -13.01
CA ALA A 29 2.85 -5.86 -12.56
C ALA A 29 2.33 -5.51 -11.17
N LEU A 30 3.04 -5.94 -10.15
CA LEU A 30 2.80 -5.57 -8.76
C LEU A 30 3.97 -4.72 -8.26
N PHE A 31 3.64 -3.55 -7.71
CA PHE A 31 4.63 -2.59 -7.23
C PHE A 31 4.49 -2.34 -5.74
N HIS A 32 5.62 -2.36 -5.04
CA HIS A 32 5.70 -1.80 -3.69
C HIS A 32 5.99 -0.31 -3.81
N ILE A 33 5.07 0.49 -3.33
CA ILE A 33 5.14 1.95 -3.36
C ILE A 33 5.30 2.46 -1.92
N ARG A 34 6.19 3.41 -1.71
CA ARG A 34 6.29 4.16 -0.46
C ARG A 34 6.20 5.65 -0.75
N MET A 35 5.27 6.33 -0.10
CA MET A 35 5.12 7.78 -0.15
C MET A 35 5.39 8.35 1.23
N THR A 36 6.22 9.38 1.31
CA THR A 36 6.71 9.94 2.57
C THR A 36 6.29 11.40 2.70
N LEU A 37 5.95 11.81 3.92
CA LEU A 37 5.75 13.22 4.23
C LEU A 37 7.06 14.00 4.13
N ASP A 38 6.97 15.27 3.78
CA ASP A 38 8.10 16.18 3.90
C ASP A 38 8.42 16.39 5.38
N CYS A 39 9.56 15.83 5.84
CA CYS A 39 9.97 15.88 7.24
C CYS A 39 10.39 17.27 7.72
N GLU A 40 10.67 18.19 6.81
CA GLU A 40 11.01 19.57 7.13
C GLU A 40 9.76 20.42 7.43
N LYS A 41 8.59 19.94 7.09
CA LYS A 41 7.30 20.62 7.32
C LYS A 41 6.61 20.04 8.55
N LYS A 42 6.28 20.92 9.49
CA LYS A 42 5.45 20.55 10.64
C LYS A 42 4.01 20.34 10.16
N GLN A 43 3.51 19.12 10.29
CA GLN A 43 2.19 18.76 9.82
C GLN A 43 1.61 17.59 10.59
N ARG A 44 0.32 17.29 10.35
CA ARG A 44 -0.37 16.16 10.97
C ARG A 44 0.26 14.84 10.53
N ALA A 45 0.30 13.85 11.43
CA ALA A 45 0.62 12.49 11.04
C ALA A 45 -0.46 11.92 10.09
N LEU A 46 -0.06 11.06 9.16
CA LEU A 46 -0.99 10.36 8.27
C LEU A 46 -2.00 9.50 9.06
N THR A 47 -1.63 9.09 10.26
CA THR A 47 -2.46 8.29 11.17
C THR A 47 -3.37 9.12 12.07
N GLN A 48 -3.40 10.44 11.92
CA GLN A 48 -4.41 11.25 12.58
C GLN A 48 -5.79 10.81 12.07
N PRO A 49 -6.75 10.48 12.94
CA PRO A 49 -7.94 9.71 12.55
C PRO A 49 -8.72 10.27 11.35
N ASN A 50 -8.99 11.56 11.31
CA ASN A 50 -9.74 12.17 10.20
C ASN A 50 -8.96 12.13 8.89
N LEU A 51 -7.65 12.38 8.96
CA LEU A 51 -6.78 12.32 7.79
C LEU A 51 -6.61 10.87 7.32
N ALA A 52 -6.35 9.95 8.24
CA ALA A 52 -6.19 8.53 7.92
C ALA A 52 -7.43 7.98 7.21
N GLN A 53 -8.61 8.29 7.72
CA GLN A 53 -9.85 7.85 7.08
C GLN A 53 -10.00 8.44 5.66
N ALA A 54 -9.72 9.73 5.50
CA ALA A 54 -9.77 10.37 4.18
C ALA A 54 -8.79 9.74 3.18
N LEU A 55 -7.58 9.40 3.63
CA LEU A 55 -6.57 8.72 2.80
C LEU A 55 -7.04 7.34 2.36
N LEU A 56 -7.54 6.53 3.30
CA LEU A 56 -8.02 5.19 2.99
C LEU A 56 -9.26 5.19 2.10
N ASP A 57 -10.19 6.11 2.35
CA ASP A 57 -11.39 6.24 1.51
C ASP A 57 -11.05 6.64 0.08
N SER A 58 -10.13 7.58 -0.09
CA SER A 58 -9.67 7.99 -1.41
C SER A 58 -8.90 6.88 -2.14
N ALA A 59 -8.14 6.06 -1.40
CA ALA A 59 -7.46 4.91 -1.99
C ALA A 59 -8.47 3.91 -2.56
N LYS A 60 -9.53 3.62 -1.83
CA LYS A 60 -10.66 2.77 -2.31
C LYS A 60 -11.39 3.42 -3.47
N PHE A 61 -11.58 4.73 -3.43
CA PHE A 61 -12.20 5.46 -4.55
C PHE A 61 -11.38 5.31 -5.84
N PHE A 62 -10.07 5.43 -5.77
CA PHE A 62 -9.19 5.22 -6.92
C PHE A 62 -9.28 3.78 -7.44
N GLU A 63 -9.40 2.81 -6.55
CA GLU A 63 -9.62 1.42 -6.96
C GLU A 63 -10.97 1.24 -7.68
N ASN A 64 -12.04 1.82 -7.13
CA ASN A 64 -13.37 1.77 -7.76
C ASN A 64 -13.39 2.44 -9.14
N LYS A 65 -12.55 3.44 -9.35
CA LYS A 65 -12.36 4.11 -10.64
C LYS A 65 -11.35 3.40 -11.54
N GLN A 66 -10.90 2.22 -11.17
CA GLN A 66 -9.93 1.42 -11.92
C GLN A 66 -8.62 2.17 -12.21
N ARG A 67 -8.24 3.08 -11.30
CA ARG A 67 -6.96 3.78 -11.40
C ARG A 67 -5.82 2.90 -10.90
N TRP A 68 -6.04 2.16 -9.85
CA TRP A 68 -5.15 1.11 -9.34
C TRP A 68 -5.95 -0.03 -8.73
N HIS A 69 -5.25 -1.14 -8.49
CA HIS A 69 -5.78 -2.27 -7.71
C HIS A 69 -4.95 -2.42 -6.43
N ILE A 70 -5.61 -2.52 -5.29
CA ILE A 70 -4.96 -2.57 -3.98
C ILE A 70 -4.79 -4.02 -3.54
N THR A 71 -3.55 -4.45 -3.38
CA THR A 71 -3.20 -5.69 -2.68
C THR A 71 -3.00 -5.44 -1.18
N LEU A 72 -2.38 -4.30 -0.83
CA LEU A 72 -2.19 -3.85 0.54
C LEU A 72 -2.00 -2.33 0.52
N PHE A 73 -2.55 -1.63 1.51
CA PHE A 73 -2.34 -0.19 1.68
C PHE A 73 -2.29 0.11 3.16
N LEU A 74 -1.15 0.56 3.67
CA LEU A 74 -0.92 0.74 5.10
C LEU A 74 -0.34 2.12 5.37
N LEU A 75 -0.98 2.84 6.31
CA LEU A 75 -0.51 4.15 6.76
C LEU A 75 0.38 4.01 7.98
N MET A 76 1.53 4.67 7.94
CA MET A 76 2.39 4.96 9.08
C MET A 76 2.30 6.46 9.39
N PRO A 77 2.79 6.93 10.57
CA PRO A 77 2.64 8.34 10.89
C PRO A 77 3.25 9.31 9.87
N ASP A 78 4.40 9.00 9.31
CA ASP A 78 5.16 9.89 8.42
C ASP A 78 5.31 9.37 6.98
N HIS A 79 4.79 8.17 6.70
CA HIS A 79 4.83 7.57 5.37
C HIS A 79 3.72 6.54 5.21
N LEU A 80 3.55 6.05 3.99
CA LEU A 80 2.67 4.92 3.72
C LEU A 80 3.38 3.89 2.86
N HIS A 81 2.94 2.65 2.99
CA HIS A 81 3.30 1.54 2.12
C HIS A 81 2.08 1.07 1.36
N ALA A 82 2.24 0.80 0.07
CA ALA A 82 1.19 0.22 -0.74
C ALA A 82 1.75 -0.84 -1.67
N LEU A 83 1.02 -1.93 -1.84
CA LEU A 83 1.23 -2.91 -2.90
C LEU A 83 0.12 -2.71 -3.91
N LEU A 84 0.47 -2.16 -5.06
CA LEU A 84 -0.48 -1.71 -6.08
C LEU A 84 -0.17 -2.33 -7.43
N SER A 85 -1.22 -2.56 -8.20
CA SER A 85 -1.16 -2.89 -9.61
C SER A 85 -1.92 -1.84 -10.42
N PHE A 86 -1.50 -1.64 -11.66
CA PHE A 86 -2.07 -0.62 -12.54
C PHE A 86 -2.50 -1.24 -13.86
N ALA A 87 -3.44 -0.59 -14.55
CA ALA A 87 -3.80 -0.97 -15.89
C ALA A 87 -2.62 -0.71 -16.85
N ARG A 88 -2.48 -1.57 -17.86
CA ARG A 88 -1.35 -1.55 -18.79
C ARG A 88 -1.19 -0.22 -19.53
N ASP A 89 -2.30 0.43 -19.84
CA ASP A 89 -2.38 1.67 -20.61
C ASP A 89 -2.32 2.94 -19.76
N GLN A 90 -2.12 2.81 -18.44
CA GLN A 90 -2.12 3.95 -17.52
C GLN A 90 -0.72 4.18 -16.93
N SER A 91 -0.38 5.47 -16.75
CA SER A 91 0.87 5.87 -16.13
C SER A 91 0.80 5.76 -14.61
N MET A 92 1.60 4.87 -14.02
CA MET A 92 1.75 4.75 -12.57
C MET A 92 2.12 6.09 -11.92
N SER A 93 3.12 6.77 -12.45
CA SER A 93 3.57 8.07 -11.91
C SER A 93 2.49 9.14 -12.00
N GLY A 94 1.72 9.14 -13.08
CA GLY A 94 0.58 10.04 -13.25
C GLY A 94 -0.50 9.80 -12.21
N ILE A 95 -0.87 8.55 -11.98
CA ILE A 95 -1.91 8.17 -11.00
C ILE A 95 -1.47 8.50 -9.58
N ILE A 96 -0.25 8.14 -9.20
CA ILE A 96 0.31 8.47 -7.87
C ILE A 96 0.38 9.98 -7.69
N GLY A 97 0.84 10.71 -8.71
CA GLY A 97 0.88 12.17 -8.69
C GLY A 97 -0.50 12.79 -8.49
N ASP A 98 -1.52 12.29 -9.16
CA ASP A 98 -2.90 12.77 -9.02
C ASP A 98 -3.42 12.56 -7.59
N TRP A 99 -3.19 11.39 -7.02
CA TRP A 99 -3.60 11.08 -5.65
C TRP A 99 -2.88 11.97 -4.63
N LYS A 100 -1.57 12.15 -4.77
CA LYS A 100 -0.78 13.04 -3.91
C LYS A 100 -1.26 14.49 -4.00
N ARG A 101 -1.49 14.99 -5.21
CA ARG A 101 -2.00 16.36 -5.43
C ARG A 101 -3.39 16.56 -4.84
N PHE A 102 -4.26 15.56 -4.96
CA PHE A 102 -5.58 15.62 -4.34
C PHE A 102 -5.46 15.86 -2.84
N HIS A 103 -4.63 15.09 -2.14
CA HIS A 103 -4.47 15.24 -0.69
C HIS A 103 -3.68 16.50 -0.30
N ALA A 104 -2.77 16.96 -1.14
CA ALA A 104 -2.09 18.22 -0.92
C ALA A 104 -3.09 19.40 -0.93
N ARG A 105 -4.04 19.39 -1.85
CA ARG A 105 -5.06 20.43 -1.95
C ARG A 105 -6.17 20.28 -0.92
N LYS A 106 -6.72 19.09 -0.80
CA LYS A 106 -7.90 18.81 0.04
C LYS A 106 -7.57 18.75 1.51
N ASN A 107 -6.47 18.09 1.85
CA ASN A 107 -6.10 17.77 3.23
C ASN A 107 -4.81 18.47 3.70
N ARG A 108 -4.24 19.31 2.85
CA ARG A 108 -3.01 20.08 3.12
C ARG A 108 -1.81 19.19 3.49
N VAL A 109 -1.74 18.01 2.90
CA VAL A 109 -0.60 17.10 3.08
C VAL A 109 0.57 17.61 2.27
N VAL A 110 1.71 17.76 2.90
CA VAL A 110 2.95 18.14 2.22
C VAL A 110 3.82 16.89 2.07
N TRP A 111 3.85 16.40 0.85
CA TRP A 111 4.60 15.20 0.51
C TRP A 111 6.06 15.52 0.20
N GLN A 112 6.96 14.59 0.54
CA GLN A 112 8.28 14.57 -0.05
C GLN A 112 8.16 14.43 -1.57
N GLU A 113 9.03 15.08 -2.31
CA GLU A 113 9.05 14.98 -3.77
C GLU A 113 9.33 13.53 -4.20
N GLY A 114 8.62 13.08 -5.24
CA GLY A 114 8.75 11.73 -5.74
C GLY A 114 8.10 10.67 -4.86
N TYR A 115 8.50 9.45 -5.05
CA TYR A 115 8.11 8.29 -4.26
C TYR A 115 9.09 7.15 -4.54
N PHE A 116 9.19 6.20 -3.62
CA PHE A 116 9.93 4.96 -3.86
C PHE A 116 9.00 3.94 -4.51
N ASP A 117 9.51 3.20 -5.50
CA ASP A 117 8.81 2.05 -6.08
C ASP A 117 9.77 0.89 -6.31
N HIS A 118 9.24 -0.32 -6.14
CA HIS A 118 9.93 -1.57 -6.46
C HIS A 118 8.94 -2.54 -7.10
N ARG A 119 9.25 -2.96 -8.33
CA ARG A 119 8.43 -3.96 -9.03
C ARG A 119 8.75 -5.35 -8.53
N LEU A 120 7.75 -6.09 -8.11
CA LEU A 120 7.88 -7.50 -7.80
C LEU A 120 7.82 -8.31 -9.10
N ARG A 121 8.85 -9.10 -9.36
CA ARG A 121 8.92 -9.94 -10.56
C ARG A 121 7.94 -11.12 -10.46
N ALA A 122 7.44 -11.56 -11.62
CA ALA A 122 6.44 -12.62 -11.69
C ALA A 122 6.97 -13.98 -11.20
N ASP A 123 8.21 -14.28 -11.48
CA ASP A 123 8.89 -15.54 -11.09
C ASP A 123 9.25 -15.59 -9.60
N GLU A 124 9.45 -14.42 -8.99
CA GLU A 124 9.77 -14.27 -7.57
C GLU A 124 8.54 -13.96 -6.72
N ARG A 125 7.38 -13.81 -7.36
CA ARG A 125 6.15 -13.28 -6.73
C ARG A 125 5.75 -14.06 -5.49
N GLY A 126 5.95 -15.38 -5.48
CA GLY A 126 5.51 -16.22 -4.38
C GLY A 126 6.18 -15.88 -3.05
N GLU A 127 7.47 -16.12 -2.94
CA GLU A 127 8.23 -15.88 -1.70
C GLU A 127 8.40 -14.41 -1.41
N GLN A 128 8.74 -13.62 -2.43
CA GLN A 128 8.92 -12.19 -2.28
C GLN A 128 7.64 -11.48 -1.86
N LEU A 129 6.50 -11.90 -2.40
CA LEU A 129 5.22 -11.32 -2.03
C LEU A 129 4.88 -11.59 -0.57
N SER A 130 5.03 -12.84 -0.10
CA SER A 130 4.81 -13.18 1.30
C SER A 130 5.71 -12.40 2.24
N ALA A 131 7.00 -12.33 1.90
CA ALA A 131 7.98 -11.57 2.68
C ALA A 131 7.63 -10.08 2.72
N LYS A 132 7.23 -9.52 1.59
CA LYS A 132 6.86 -8.11 1.48
C LYS A 132 5.57 -7.79 2.26
N LEU A 133 4.56 -8.63 2.16
CA LEU A 133 3.33 -8.51 2.94
C LEU A 133 3.61 -8.53 4.44
N ASN A 134 4.39 -9.51 4.89
CA ASN A 134 4.79 -9.60 6.30
C ASN A 134 5.59 -8.38 6.74
N TYR A 135 6.55 -7.96 5.95
CA TYR A 135 7.35 -6.77 6.23
C TYR A 135 6.45 -5.54 6.44
N ILE A 136 5.52 -5.30 5.51
CA ILE A 136 4.64 -4.13 5.60
C ILE A 136 3.69 -4.24 6.79
N ARG A 137 3.04 -5.39 6.97
CA ARG A 137 2.12 -5.63 8.10
C ARG A 137 2.77 -5.46 9.47
N HIS A 138 4.06 -5.79 9.58
CA HIS A 138 4.81 -5.67 10.83
C HIS A 138 5.44 -4.29 11.06
N ASN A 139 5.38 -3.38 10.09
CA ASN A 139 5.92 -2.04 10.25
C ASN A 139 5.42 -1.31 11.51
N PRO A 140 4.10 -1.29 11.81
CA PRO A 140 3.61 -0.65 13.02
C PRO A 140 4.13 -1.28 14.31
N VAL A 141 4.28 -2.61 14.33
CA VAL A 141 4.84 -3.33 15.47
C VAL A 141 6.31 -2.98 15.66
N ALA A 142 7.09 -3.01 14.57
CA ALA A 142 8.52 -2.65 14.61
C ALA A 142 8.75 -1.21 15.05
N ALA A 143 7.81 -0.31 14.76
CA ALA A 143 7.85 1.09 15.19
C ALA A 143 7.30 1.31 16.62
N GLY A 144 6.85 0.25 17.30
CA GLY A 144 6.32 0.33 18.66
C GLY A 144 4.92 0.96 18.75
N LEU A 145 4.16 0.97 17.66
CA LEU A 145 2.85 1.62 17.59
C LEU A 145 1.70 0.68 17.97
N CYS A 146 1.92 -0.62 17.91
CA CYS A 146 0.98 -1.66 18.35
C CYS A 146 1.75 -2.93 18.69
N ASP A 147 1.08 -3.87 19.37
CA ASP A 147 1.71 -5.12 19.82
C ASP A 147 1.69 -6.20 18.75
N LYS A 148 0.64 -6.22 17.92
CA LYS A 148 0.42 -7.21 16.87
C LYS A 148 0.00 -6.52 15.56
N PRO A 149 0.33 -7.07 14.40
CA PRO A 149 -0.12 -6.52 13.13
C PRO A 149 -1.64 -6.38 13.02
N GLU A 150 -2.40 -7.31 13.61
CA GLU A 150 -3.86 -7.32 13.59
C GLU A 150 -4.49 -6.15 14.35
N ASP A 151 -3.74 -5.54 15.27
CA ASP A 151 -4.19 -4.38 16.05
C ASP A 151 -4.09 -3.07 15.28
N TRP A 152 -3.42 -3.07 14.10
CA TRP A 152 -3.24 -1.85 13.32
C TRP A 152 -4.50 -1.50 12.53
N THR A 153 -5.06 -0.34 12.78
CA THR A 153 -6.36 0.09 12.24
C THR A 153 -6.25 0.72 10.84
N TRP A 154 -5.12 1.36 10.55
CA TRP A 154 -4.96 2.19 9.35
C TRP A 154 -4.40 1.39 8.17
N ILE A 155 -5.18 0.42 7.73
CA ILE A 155 -4.77 -0.53 6.69
C ILE A 155 -5.97 -0.95 5.82
N ILE A 156 -5.70 -1.14 4.52
CA ILE A 156 -6.57 -1.90 3.61
C ILE A 156 -5.82 -3.19 3.29
N ASP A 157 -6.35 -4.31 3.73
CA ASP A 157 -5.73 -5.62 3.55
C ASP A 157 -6.80 -6.66 3.17
N PRO A 158 -7.14 -6.78 1.86
CA PRO A 158 -8.17 -7.71 1.42
C PRO A 158 -7.86 -9.19 1.70
N PHE A 159 -6.59 -9.49 1.98
CA PHE A 159 -6.09 -10.86 2.17
C PHE A 159 -5.61 -11.14 3.60
N GLY A 160 -5.80 -10.20 4.50
CA GLY A 160 -5.43 -10.32 5.91
C GLY A 160 -6.45 -11.03 6.77
#